data_c25d89670a49b8f6505552784f3d864d
#
_entry.id   c25d89670a49b8f6505552784f3d864d
#
_cell.length_a   1.000
_cell.length_b   1.000
_cell.length_c   1.000
_cell.angle_alpha   90.00
_cell.angle_beta   90.00
_cell.angle_gamma   90.00
#
_symmetry.space_group_name_H-M   'P 1'
#
loop_
_entity.id
_entity.type
_entity.pdbx_description
1 polymer ?
#
loop_
_entity_poly.entity_id
_entity_poly.type
_entity_poly.pdbx_seq_one_letter_code
_entity_poly.pdbx_strand_id
1 'polypeptide(L)'
;MSIDRDKALTADPSVREIHWTTRDVLLYHLSLGAGADAAAGPELHLTYENGLGVLPAFAMVAGSGISAGEADPPGLHLPGIDIDLRAVLHAGQGLEVHRPLPASGTATLTSRVAELWDKGKAALIVLESAATGPDGEPLWTSTTRVWARGAGGFGGEPGPAEEWAAPDRPADTVLTSATTPQQALWYRLNGDLNPLHADPAFARAAGFDRPILHGLASYGIVCKALVDGLLDGDVTRLTGLTVRFAGPLVPGESLATSVWREEPAGDGTQRLVLHAGCPERDGSPVLTHATATVTA
;
A
#
# COMPACT_ATOMS: atom_id res chain seq x y z
N MET A 1 -20.48 -13.95 -8.23
CA MET A 1 -19.26 -13.33 -8.78
C MET A 1 -19.34 -13.40 -10.29
N SER A 2 -19.20 -12.29 -10.97
CA SER A 2 -19.21 -12.21 -12.43
C SER A 2 -18.18 -11.18 -12.91
N ILE A 3 -17.56 -11.47 -14.03
CA ILE A 3 -16.66 -10.55 -14.74
C ILE A 3 -17.12 -10.46 -16.19
N ASP A 4 -17.42 -9.24 -16.61
CA ASP A 4 -17.60 -8.84 -18.00
C ASP A 4 -16.41 -7.97 -18.38
N ARG A 5 -15.44 -8.58 -19.05
CA ARG A 5 -14.14 -7.98 -19.36
C ARG A 5 -14.26 -6.71 -20.19
N ASP A 6 -15.06 -6.77 -21.23
CA ASP A 6 -15.17 -5.65 -22.17
C ASP A 6 -15.85 -4.46 -21.51
N LYS A 7 -16.91 -4.71 -20.75
CA LYS A 7 -17.57 -3.67 -19.95
C LYS A 7 -16.64 -3.08 -18.90
N ALA A 8 -15.80 -3.89 -18.24
CA ALA A 8 -14.88 -3.41 -17.22
C ALA A 8 -13.77 -2.50 -17.81
N LEU A 9 -13.20 -2.91 -18.93
CA LEU A 9 -12.08 -2.17 -19.54
C LEU A 9 -12.51 -0.94 -20.36
N THR A 10 -13.78 -0.88 -20.78
CA THR A 10 -14.30 0.26 -21.57
C THR A 10 -15.18 1.21 -20.75
N ALA A 11 -15.36 0.93 -19.47
CA ALA A 11 -16.14 1.81 -18.59
C ALA A 11 -15.45 3.18 -18.44
N ASP A 12 -16.26 4.21 -18.36
CA ASP A 12 -15.76 5.54 -18.00
C ASP A 12 -15.07 5.51 -16.65
N PRO A 13 -13.94 6.22 -16.48
CA PRO A 13 -13.29 6.33 -15.19
C PRO A 13 -14.23 6.90 -14.12
N SER A 14 -14.16 6.35 -12.93
CA SER A 14 -14.82 6.96 -11.78
C SER A 14 -14.05 8.21 -11.34
N VAL A 15 -14.77 9.28 -11.04
CA VAL A 15 -14.17 10.55 -10.58
C VAL A 15 -14.80 10.92 -9.26
N ARG A 16 -13.97 11.19 -8.25
CA ARG A 16 -14.42 11.67 -6.95
C ARG A 16 -13.51 12.74 -6.39
N GLU A 17 -14.05 13.68 -5.66
CA GLU A 17 -13.27 14.61 -4.85
C GLU A 17 -12.90 13.91 -3.53
N ILE A 18 -11.66 14.07 -3.13
CA ILE A 18 -11.14 13.61 -1.85
C ILE A 18 -10.55 14.79 -1.07
N HIS A 19 -10.62 14.71 0.24
CA HIS A 19 -10.02 15.70 1.13
C HIS A 19 -9.39 15.00 2.33
N TRP A 20 -8.36 15.61 2.88
CA TRP A 20 -7.68 15.15 4.09
C TRP A 20 -7.21 16.34 4.93
N THR A 21 -7.01 16.08 6.18
CA THR A 21 -6.57 17.06 7.18
C THR A 21 -5.22 16.65 7.78
N THR A 22 -4.57 17.59 8.44
CA THR A 22 -3.35 17.31 9.23
C THR A 22 -3.57 16.18 10.26
N ARG A 23 -4.78 16.07 10.84
CA ARG A 23 -5.13 14.99 11.76
C ARG A 23 -5.06 13.61 11.07
N ASP A 24 -5.52 13.51 9.83
CA ASP A 24 -5.50 12.25 9.09
C ASP A 24 -4.07 11.81 8.78
N VAL A 25 -3.21 12.76 8.43
CA VAL A 25 -1.77 12.51 8.22
C VAL A 25 -1.10 12.05 9.52
N LEU A 26 -1.33 12.75 10.64
CA LEU A 26 -0.77 12.38 11.94
C LEU A 26 -1.26 10.99 12.38
N LEU A 27 -2.57 10.70 12.22
CA LEU A 27 -3.13 9.38 12.52
C LEU A 27 -2.47 8.29 11.70
N TYR A 28 -2.28 8.53 10.40
CA TYR A 28 -1.60 7.59 9.51
C TYR A 28 -0.17 7.30 9.99
N HIS A 29 0.63 8.33 10.25
CA HIS A 29 2.01 8.17 10.72
C HIS A 29 2.10 7.42 12.05
N LEU A 30 1.27 7.80 13.03
CA LEU A 30 1.19 7.09 14.32
C LEU A 30 0.77 5.62 14.13
N SER A 31 -0.14 5.35 13.20
CA SER A 31 -0.59 3.99 12.88
C SER A 31 0.49 3.13 12.20
N LEU A 32 1.55 3.74 11.67
CA LEU A 32 2.75 3.07 11.15
C LEU A 32 3.86 2.93 12.19
N GLY A 33 3.65 3.43 13.40
CA GLY A 33 4.61 3.36 14.49
C GLY A 33 5.53 4.58 14.61
N ALA A 34 5.23 5.71 13.95
CA ALA A 34 5.97 6.94 14.18
C ALA A 34 5.92 7.35 15.66
N GLY A 35 7.08 7.70 16.24
CA GLY A 35 7.23 8.05 17.64
C GLY A 35 7.09 6.88 18.63
N ALA A 36 6.99 5.64 18.16
CA ALA A 36 6.86 4.47 19.02
C ALA A 36 8.20 3.98 19.60
N ASP A 37 9.30 4.26 18.92
CA ASP A 37 10.64 3.92 19.39
C ASP A 37 11.20 5.03 20.29
N ALA A 38 11.30 4.73 21.59
CA ALA A 38 11.86 5.67 22.57
C ALA A 38 13.32 6.04 22.28
N ALA A 39 14.08 5.20 21.59
CA ALA A 39 15.47 5.48 21.20
C ALA A 39 15.56 6.46 20.01
N ALA A 40 14.61 6.37 19.07
CA ALA A 40 14.50 7.32 17.96
C ALA A 40 13.92 8.68 18.40
N GLY A 41 13.30 8.74 19.56
CA GLY A 41 12.62 9.92 20.08
C GLY A 41 11.25 10.14 19.44
N PRO A 42 10.69 11.35 19.51
CA PRO A 42 9.31 11.63 19.09
C PRO A 42 9.13 11.74 17.58
N GLU A 43 10.18 11.66 16.75
CA GLU A 43 10.13 11.78 15.28
C GLU A 43 9.25 12.97 14.83
N LEU A 44 9.57 14.18 15.32
CA LEU A 44 8.71 15.38 15.19
C LEU A 44 8.35 15.71 13.73
N HIS A 45 9.20 15.36 12.77
CA HIS A 45 8.91 15.55 11.35
C HIS A 45 7.71 14.72 10.85
N LEU A 46 7.28 13.69 11.61
CA LEU A 46 6.12 12.82 11.31
C LEU A 46 5.01 12.89 12.34
N THR A 47 5.27 13.42 13.55
CA THR A 47 4.35 13.33 14.70
C THR A 47 3.88 14.68 15.24
N TYR A 48 4.42 15.78 14.70
CA TYR A 48 4.09 17.13 15.15
C TYR A 48 3.65 18.00 13.97
N GLU A 49 2.59 18.75 14.14
CA GLU A 49 1.96 19.55 13.08
C GLU A 49 2.82 20.68 12.54
N ASN A 50 3.79 21.16 13.33
CA ASN A 50 4.70 22.21 12.87
C ASN A 50 5.88 21.61 12.11
N GLY A 51 5.87 21.80 10.81
CA GLY A 51 6.89 21.22 9.92
C GLY A 51 6.62 19.76 9.56
N LEU A 52 5.36 19.32 9.64
CA LEU A 52 4.94 17.96 9.33
C LEU A 52 5.27 17.58 7.90
N GLY A 53 6.15 16.60 7.72
CA GLY A 53 6.35 15.89 6.46
C GLY A 53 5.24 14.87 6.25
N VAL A 54 4.86 14.62 5.01
CA VAL A 54 3.83 13.62 4.67
C VAL A 54 4.49 12.46 3.97
N LEU A 55 4.45 11.27 4.59
CA LEU A 55 4.98 10.06 3.96
C LEU A 55 4.26 9.80 2.63
N PRO A 56 4.97 9.55 1.52
CA PRO A 56 4.37 9.27 0.22
C PRO A 56 3.24 8.25 0.24
N ALA A 57 3.41 7.17 1.03
CA ALA A 57 2.42 6.11 1.14
C ALA A 57 1.08 6.56 1.77
N PHE A 58 0.98 7.75 2.37
CA PHE A 58 -0.27 8.36 2.81
C PHE A 58 -1.26 8.52 1.65
N ALA A 59 -0.78 8.72 0.43
CA ALA A 59 -1.59 8.78 -0.79
C ALA A 59 -2.60 7.59 -0.90
N MET A 60 -2.26 6.43 -0.36
CA MET A 60 -3.10 5.22 -0.41
C MET A 60 -4.34 5.29 0.50
N VAL A 61 -4.33 6.18 1.49
CA VAL A 61 -5.44 6.37 2.43
C VAL A 61 -6.01 7.79 2.41
N ALA A 62 -5.45 8.68 1.60
CA ALA A 62 -5.91 10.06 1.47
C ALA A 62 -7.40 10.11 1.04
N GLY A 63 -8.21 10.83 1.80
CA GLY A 63 -9.65 10.90 1.60
C GLY A 63 -10.41 9.63 1.98
N SER A 64 -9.74 8.66 2.59
CA SER A 64 -10.36 7.53 3.28
C SER A 64 -10.49 7.89 4.75
N GLY A 65 -11.34 7.20 5.46
CA GLY A 65 -11.53 7.44 6.89
C GLY A 65 -12.81 6.73 7.35
N ILE A 66 -13.02 6.71 8.66
CA ILE A 66 -14.26 6.18 9.20
C ILE A 66 -15.34 7.24 8.99
N SER A 67 -16.15 7.07 7.94
CA SER A 67 -17.36 7.86 7.76
C SER A 67 -18.47 7.30 8.63
N ALA A 68 -19.24 8.17 9.26
CA ALA A 68 -20.47 7.79 9.97
C ALA A 68 -21.63 7.56 8.99
N GLY A 69 -21.38 6.93 7.85
CA GLY A 69 -22.36 6.61 6.80
C GLY A 69 -22.56 5.13 6.63
N GLU A 70 -23.50 4.76 5.78
CA GLU A 70 -23.74 3.37 5.37
C GLU A 70 -22.46 2.84 4.72
N ALA A 71 -21.97 1.70 5.23
CA ALA A 71 -20.88 0.99 4.60
C ALA A 71 -21.37 0.47 3.24
N ASP A 72 -20.56 0.68 2.20
CA ASP A 72 -20.79 0.02 0.92
C ASP A 72 -20.85 -1.50 1.13
N PRO A 73 -21.63 -2.22 0.32
CA PRO A 73 -21.68 -3.67 0.44
C PRO A 73 -20.27 -4.24 0.32
N PRO A 74 -19.90 -5.21 1.20
CA PRO A 74 -18.54 -5.72 1.24
C PRO A 74 -18.18 -6.48 -0.05
N GLY A 75 -17.27 -5.94 -0.84
CA GLY A 75 -16.85 -6.53 -2.11
C GLY A 75 -16.12 -5.55 -3.02
N LEU A 76 -15.85 -6.02 -4.24
CA LEU A 76 -15.39 -5.19 -5.34
C LEU A 76 -16.52 -5.09 -6.38
N HIS A 77 -17.18 -3.96 -6.41
CA HIS A 77 -18.31 -3.67 -7.27
C HIS A 77 -17.96 -2.51 -8.21
N LEU A 78 -17.59 -2.87 -9.45
CA LEU A 78 -17.24 -1.93 -10.51
C LEU A 78 -18.05 -2.26 -11.77
N PRO A 79 -18.17 -1.35 -12.74
CA PRO A 79 -18.76 -1.69 -14.03
C PRO A 79 -18.13 -2.98 -14.60
N GLY A 80 -18.94 -3.99 -14.85
CA GLY A 80 -18.48 -5.30 -15.34
C GLY A 80 -17.80 -6.21 -14.30
N ILE A 81 -17.68 -5.82 -13.04
CA ILE A 81 -17.04 -6.61 -11.98
C ILE A 81 -17.94 -6.63 -10.75
N ASP A 82 -18.29 -7.84 -10.29
CA ASP A 82 -19.06 -8.06 -9.08
C ASP A 82 -18.47 -9.24 -8.30
N ILE A 83 -17.70 -8.95 -7.24
CA ILE A 83 -16.89 -9.93 -6.49
C ILE A 83 -17.08 -9.71 -4.99
N ASP A 84 -17.42 -10.81 -4.27
CA ASP A 84 -17.53 -10.84 -2.81
C ASP A 84 -16.18 -10.54 -2.13
N LEU A 85 -16.20 -9.78 -1.04
CA LEU A 85 -15.00 -9.39 -0.28
C LEU A 85 -14.14 -10.60 0.14
N ARG A 86 -14.76 -11.74 0.46
CA ARG A 86 -14.04 -12.97 0.87
C ARG A 86 -13.19 -13.57 -0.25
N ALA A 87 -13.47 -13.24 -1.48
CA ALA A 87 -12.70 -13.68 -2.65
C ALA A 87 -11.57 -12.69 -3.01
N VAL A 88 -11.61 -11.48 -2.48
CA VAL A 88 -10.68 -10.37 -2.81
C VAL A 88 -9.45 -10.42 -1.91
N LEU A 89 -8.27 -10.40 -2.54
CA LEU A 89 -6.99 -10.21 -1.87
C LEU A 89 -6.26 -9.03 -2.51
N HIS A 90 -5.71 -8.16 -1.70
CA HIS A 90 -4.79 -7.12 -2.18
C HIS A 90 -3.46 -7.80 -2.55
N ALA A 91 -3.15 -7.90 -3.84
CA ALA A 91 -2.00 -8.63 -4.35
C ALA A 91 -0.76 -7.75 -4.54
N GLY A 92 -0.93 -6.46 -4.76
CA GLY A 92 0.19 -5.55 -4.95
C GLY A 92 -0.24 -4.09 -4.99
N GLN A 93 0.71 -3.20 -4.72
CA GLN A 93 0.51 -1.75 -4.71
C GLN A 93 1.70 -1.07 -5.36
N GLY A 94 1.42 -0.15 -6.28
CA GLY A 94 2.38 0.80 -6.84
C GLY A 94 1.95 2.24 -6.52
N LEU A 95 2.92 3.11 -6.35
CA LEU A 95 2.75 4.54 -6.13
C LEU A 95 3.88 5.29 -6.84
N GLU A 96 3.53 6.35 -7.52
CA GLU A 96 4.43 7.38 -8.01
C GLU A 96 3.92 8.74 -7.54
N VAL A 97 4.77 9.48 -6.85
CA VAL A 97 4.47 10.82 -6.32
C VAL A 97 5.11 11.86 -7.22
N HIS A 98 4.30 12.76 -7.78
CA HIS A 98 4.75 13.78 -8.73
C HIS A 98 5.18 15.07 -8.03
N ARG A 99 4.66 15.31 -6.82
CA ARG A 99 5.06 16.42 -5.94
C ARG A 99 4.77 16.09 -4.48
N PRO A 100 5.48 16.69 -3.52
CA PRO A 100 5.26 16.45 -2.10
C PRO A 100 3.80 16.66 -1.70
N LEU A 101 3.27 15.73 -0.91
CA LEU A 101 1.88 15.83 -0.44
C LEU A 101 1.79 16.87 0.68
N PRO A 102 0.79 17.76 0.67
CA PRO A 102 0.57 18.71 1.75
C PRO A 102 -0.06 18.00 2.96
N ALA A 103 0.18 18.53 4.18
CA ALA A 103 -0.37 18.01 5.42
C ALA A 103 -1.91 18.09 5.49
N SER A 104 -2.53 18.93 4.68
CA SER A 104 -3.97 18.96 4.46
C SER A 104 -4.25 19.40 3.01
N GLY A 105 -5.31 18.91 2.42
CA GLY A 105 -5.61 19.24 1.04
C GLY A 105 -6.87 18.60 0.49
N THR A 106 -7.11 18.90 -0.77
CA THR A 106 -8.15 18.30 -1.60
C THR A 106 -7.55 17.84 -2.92
N ALA A 107 -8.12 16.83 -3.53
CA ALA A 107 -7.75 16.38 -4.87
C ALA A 107 -8.94 15.78 -5.59
N THR A 108 -8.90 15.78 -6.90
CA THR A 108 -9.76 14.98 -7.75
C THR A 108 -9.08 13.64 -8.01
N LEU A 109 -9.67 12.55 -7.56
CA LEU A 109 -9.19 11.19 -7.80
C LEU A 109 -9.98 10.57 -8.95
N THR A 110 -9.27 10.21 -10.02
CA THR A 110 -9.81 9.50 -11.18
C THR A 110 -9.31 8.06 -11.14
N SER A 111 -10.21 7.08 -11.23
CA SER A 111 -9.85 5.65 -11.13
C SER A 111 -10.50 4.84 -12.25
N ARG A 112 -9.78 3.84 -12.77
CA ARG A 112 -10.27 2.94 -13.83
C ARG A 112 -9.73 1.52 -13.63
N VAL A 113 -10.40 0.55 -14.24
CA VAL A 113 -9.80 -0.76 -14.48
C VAL A 113 -8.84 -0.62 -15.66
N ALA A 114 -7.55 -0.75 -15.39
CA ALA A 114 -6.51 -0.62 -16.43
C ALA A 114 -6.23 -1.94 -17.13
N GLU A 115 -6.20 -3.03 -16.36
CA GLU A 115 -5.91 -4.37 -16.87
C GLU A 115 -6.78 -5.41 -16.15
N LEU A 116 -7.11 -6.48 -16.88
CA LEU A 116 -7.90 -7.59 -16.35
C LEU A 116 -7.40 -8.90 -16.96
N TRP A 117 -6.76 -9.73 -16.12
CA TRP A 117 -6.08 -10.95 -16.52
C TRP A 117 -6.80 -12.20 -16.00
N ASP A 118 -7.06 -13.16 -16.90
CA ASP A 118 -7.63 -14.45 -16.54
C ASP A 118 -6.52 -15.43 -16.13
N LYS A 119 -6.44 -15.72 -14.85
CA LYS A 119 -5.48 -16.68 -14.29
C LYS A 119 -6.07 -18.10 -14.18
N GLY A 120 -7.12 -18.41 -14.92
CA GLY A 120 -7.83 -19.69 -14.93
C GLY A 120 -8.73 -19.89 -13.71
N LYS A 121 -8.16 -19.99 -12.51
CA LYS A 121 -8.93 -20.14 -11.25
C LYS A 121 -9.21 -18.82 -10.53
N ALA A 122 -8.59 -17.74 -10.97
CA ALA A 122 -8.73 -16.42 -10.37
C ALA A 122 -8.65 -15.35 -11.46
N ALA A 123 -9.07 -14.13 -11.13
CA ALA A 123 -8.80 -12.94 -11.91
C ALA A 123 -7.73 -12.09 -11.22
N LEU A 124 -6.84 -11.46 -12.00
CA LEU A 124 -6.00 -10.37 -11.54
C LEU A 124 -6.55 -9.08 -12.16
N ILE A 125 -7.05 -8.20 -11.29
CA ILE A 125 -7.63 -6.91 -11.66
C ILE A 125 -6.62 -5.83 -11.30
N VAL A 126 -6.25 -5.00 -12.27
CA VAL A 126 -5.33 -3.88 -12.07
C VAL A 126 -6.14 -2.59 -12.14
N LEU A 127 -6.18 -1.88 -11.04
CA LEU A 127 -6.80 -0.56 -10.92
C LEU A 127 -5.72 0.50 -10.99
N GLU A 128 -5.89 1.48 -11.84
CA GLU A 128 -5.09 2.70 -11.85
C GLU A 128 -5.89 3.85 -11.28
N SER A 129 -5.24 4.68 -10.48
CA SER A 129 -5.82 5.91 -9.96
C SER A 129 -4.83 7.05 -10.10
N ALA A 130 -5.32 8.21 -10.50
CA ALA A 130 -4.56 9.45 -10.60
C ALA A 130 -5.23 10.53 -9.75
N ALA A 131 -4.45 11.20 -8.91
CA ALA A 131 -4.91 12.32 -8.10
C ALA A 131 -4.35 13.63 -8.65
N THR A 132 -5.25 14.59 -8.87
CA THR A 132 -4.93 15.92 -9.37
C THR A 132 -5.33 16.95 -8.33
N GLY A 133 -4.44 17.89 -8.05
CA GLY A 133 -4.68 18.97 -7.10
C GLY A 133 -5.68 20.00 -7.61
N PRO A 134 -6.12 20.93 -6.74
CA PRO A 134 -7.07 21.99 -7.13
C PRO A 134 -6.53 22.92 -8.21
N ASP A 135 -5.21 22.98 -8.38
CA ASP A 135 -4.51 23.75 -9.41
C ASP A 135 -4.45 23.03 -10.77
N GLY A 136 -4.99 21.81 -10.87
CA GLY A 136 -4.96 21.00 -12.08
C GLY A 136 -3.68 20.19 -12.27
N GLU A 137 -2.70 20.32 -11.35
CA GLU A 137 -1.42 19.61 -11.45
C GLU A 137 -1.48 18.23 -10.78
N PRO A 138 -0.75 17.21 -11.31
CA PRO A 138 -0.75 15.88 -10.74
C PRO A 138 -0.09 15.85 -9.36
N LEU A 139 -0.69 15.11 -8.43
CA LEU A 139 -0.14 14.84 -7.10
C LEU A 139 0.52 13.48 -7.05
N TRP A 140 -0.19 12.43 -7.43
CA TRP A 140 0.30 11.06 -7.50
C TRP A 140 -0.49 10.22 -8.48
N THR A 141 0.13 9.13 -8.92
CA THR A 141 -0.53 8.01 -9.57
C THR A 141 -0.32 6.74 -8.75
N SER A 142 -1.29 5.84 -8.77
CA SER A 142 -1.19 4.58 -8.06
C SER A 142 -1.76 3.43 -8.87
N THR A 143 -1.21 2.22 -8.64
CA THR A 143 -1.67 0.98 -9.23
C THR A 143 -1.99 0.00 -8.11
N THR A 144 -3.23 -0.45 -8.04
CA THR A 144 -3.67 -1.46 -7.08
C THR A 144 -3.93 -2.77 -7.82
N ARG A 145 -3.30 -3.85 -7.38
CA ARG A 145 -3.49 -5.19 -7.94
C ARG A 145 -4.37 -6.01 -7.00
N VAL A 146 -5.50 -6.46 -7.51
CA VAL A 146 -6.49 -7.25 -6.77
C VAL A 146 -6.52 -8.66 -7.33
N TRP A 147 -6.27 -9.64 -6.49
CA TRP A 147 -6.44 -11.04 -6.80
C TRP A 147 -7.83 -11.52 -6.36
N ALA A 148 -8.65 -11.89 -7.32
CA ALA A 148 -10.02 -12.36 -7.07
C ALA A 148 -10.10 -13.88 -7.23
N ARG A 149 -10.13 -14.61 -6.10
CA ARG A 149 -10.21 -16.07 -6.08
C ARG A 149 -11.55 -16.55 -6.63
N GLY A 150 -11.52 -17.57 -7.48
CA GLY A 150 -12.72 -18.17 -8.07
C GLY A 150 -13.39 -17.31 -9.15
N ALA A 151 -12.82 -16.18 -9.53
CA ALA A 151 -13.36 -15.26 -10.54
C ALA A 151 -12.65 -15.38 -11.90
N GLY A 152 -11.84 -16.40 -12.12
CA GLY A 152 -11.23 -16.69 -13.42
C GLY A 152 -12.16 -17.49 -14.34
N GLY A 153 -11.67 -17.83 -15.56
CA GLY A 153 -12.41 -18.57 -16.57
C GLY A 153 -13.38 -17.71 -17.37
N PHE A 154 -13.20 -16.39 -17.37
CA PHE A 154 -13.99 -15.46 -18.18
C PHE A 154 -13.49 -15.29 -19.63
N GLY A 155 -12.40 -16.00 -20.02
CA GLY A 155 -11.90 -16.03 -21.40
C GLY A 155 -10.94 -14.88 -21.75
N GLY A 156 -10.33 -14.23 -20.74
CA GLY A 156 -9.32 -13.21 -20.93
C GLY A 156 -7.90 -13.79 -21.12
N GLU A 157 -6.95 -12.93 -21.51
CA GLU A 157 -5.53 -13.27 -21.56
C GLU A 157 -5.00 -13.56 -20.14
N PRO A 158 -4.01 -14.47 -20.00
CA PRO A 158 -3.43 -14.79 -18.69
C PRO A 158 -2.54 -13.67 -18.11
N GLY A 159 -2.19 -12.68 -18.93
CA GLY A 159 -1.27 -11.63 -18.58
C GLY A 159 0.18 -12.09 -18.42
N PRO A 160 1.10 -11.17 -18.18
CA PRO A 160 2.52 -11.48 -18.06
C PRO A 160 2.80 -12.41 -16.85
N ALA A 161 3.79 -13.28 -17.02
CA ALA A 161 4.42 -13.97 -15.91
C ALA A 161 5.42 -13.00 -15.24
N GLU A 162 5.30 -12.82 -13.95
CA GLU A 162 6.24 -12.01 -13.17
C GLU A 162 7.25 -12.95 -12.51
N GLU A 163 8.45 -13.03 -13.08
CA GLU A 163 9.58 -13.68 -12.41
C GLU A 163 10.30 -12.65 -11.53
N TRP A 164 10.59 -13.02 -10.31
CA TRP A 164 11.35 -12.18 -9.40
C TRP A 164 12.24 -13.04 -8.50
N ALA A 165 13.46 -12.57 -8.32
CA ALA A 165 14.37 -13.05 -7.31
C ALA A 165 15.06 -11.85 -6.66
N ALA A 166 15.34 -11.95 -5.37
CA ALA A 166 16.23 -11.00 -4.73
C ALA A 166 17.61 -11.06 -5.40
N PRO A 167 18.37 -9.95 -5.45
CA PRO A 167 19.72 -9.96 -5.97
C PRO A 167 20.59 -11.00 -5.26
N ASP A 168 21.39 -11.75 -6.03
CA ASP A 168 22.30 -12.78 -5.51
C ASP A 168 23.59 -12.13 -4.94
N ARG A 169 23.41 -11.26 -3.98
CA ARG A 169 24.45 -10.59 -3.18
C ARG A 169 23.85 -10.14 -1.85
N PRO A 170 24.68 -9.93 -0.81
CA PRO A 170 24.20 -9.33 0.43
C PRO A 170 23.50 -8.00 0.18
N ALA A 171 22.47 -7.71 0.97
CA ALA A 171 21.80 -6.41 0.94
C ALA A 171 22.79 -5.31 1.39
N ASP A 172 22.68 -4.15 0.75
CA ASP A 172 23.52 -2.99 1.12
C ASP A 172 23.11 -2.44 2.50
N THR A 173 21.84 -2.59 2.84
CA THR A 173 21.29 -2.18 4.13
C THR A 173 20.10 -3.09 4.49
N VAL A 174 19.92 -3.33 5.79
CA VAL A 174 18.72 -3.97 6.33
C VAL A 174 18.10 -3.03 7.36
N LEU A 175 16.85 -2.65 7.13
CA LEU A 175 16.08 -1.78 8.01
C LEU A 175 15.05 -2.63 8.76
N THR A 176 15.05 -2.56 10.09
CA THR A 176 14.11 -3.36 10.90
C THR A 176 13.12 -2.42 11.59
N SER A 177 11.83 -2.68 11.40
CA SER A 177 10.73 -1.97 12.02
C SER A 177 9.94 -2.92 12.91
N ALA A 178 9.87 -2.65 14.20
CA ALA A 178 9.01 -3.38 15.13
C ALA A 178 7.57 -2.88 14.98
N THR A 179 6.60 -3.80 15.11
CA THR A 179 5.18 -3.42 15.22
C THR A 179 4.68 -3.63 16.65
N THR A 180 3.61 -2.93 17.00
CA THR A 180 2.95 -3.08 18.30
C THR A 180 1.77 -4.03 18.21
N PRO A 181 1.34 -4.69 19.31
CA PRO A 181 0.15 -5.55 19.30
C PRO A 181 -1.14 -4.80 18.89
N GLN A 182 -1.20 -3.48 19.05
CA GLN A 182 -2.35 -2.66 18.65
C GLN A 182 -2.23 -2.08 17.24
N GLN A 183 -1.14 -2.35 16.51
CA GLN A 183 -0.84 -1.71 15.23
C GLN A 183 -2.01 -1.78 14.24
N ALA A 184 -2.64 -2.96 14.09
CA ALA A 184 -3.78 -3.12 13.20
C ALA A 184 -5.01 -2.32 13.67
N LEU A 185 -5.21 -2.17 15.00
CA LEU A 185 -6.33 -1.40 15.55
C LEU A 185 -6.15 0.11 15.33
N TRP A 186 -4.91 0.60 15.31
CA TRP A 186 -4.61 1.98 14.92
C TRP A 186 -4.77 2.16 13.41
N TYR A 187 -4.18 1.25 12.61
CA TYR A 187 -4.17 1.42 11.17
C TYR A 187 -5.57 1.39 10.54
N ARG A 188 -6.48 0.55 11.04
CA ARG A 188 -7.86 0.48 10.53
C ARG A 188 -8.63 1.81 10.60
N LEU A 189 -8.20 2.74 11.47
CA LEU A 189 -8.80 4.07 11.60
C LEU A 189 -8.56 4.95 10.36
N ASN A 190 -7.64 4.56 9.48
CA ASN A 190 -7.43 5.20 8.18
C ASN A 190 -8.45 4.75 7.11
N GLY A 191 -9.47 3.95 7.48
CA GLY A 191 -10.62 3.62 6.61
C GLY A 191 -10.77 2.15 6.24
N ASP A 192 -9.76 1.29 6.41
CA ASP A 192 -9.91 -0.14 6.17
C ASP A 192 -10.43 -0.86 7.41
N LEU A 193 -11.75 -1.05 7.46
CA LEU A 193 -12.47 -1.68 8.57
C LEU A 193 -12.65 -3.20 8.43
N ASN A 194 -11.96 -3.84 7.48
CA ASN A 194 -12.06 -5.29 7.29
C ASN A 194 -11.85 -6.03 8.61
N PRO A 195 -12.80 -6.86 9.06
CA PRO A 195 -12.71 -7.57 10.34
C PRO A 195 -11.54 -8.55 10.42
N LEU A 196 -10.93 -8.93 9.30
CA LEU A 196 -9.71 -9.75 9.26
C LEU A 196 -8.57 -9.18 10.13
N HIS A 197 -8.54 -7.86 10.30
CA HIS A 197 -7.50 -7.12 11.00
C HIS A 197 -7.87 -6.80 12.47
N ALA A 198 -9.07 -7.20 12.92
CA ALA A 198 -9.55 -6.84 14.25
C ALA A 198 -10.28 -7.97 14.98
N ASP A 199 -11.05 -8.81 14.26
CA ASP A 199 -11.88 -9.87 14.85
C ASP A 199 -11.18 -11.24 14.80
N PRO A 200 -10.82 -11.82 15.97
CA PRO A 200 -10.18 -13.14 16.01
C PRO A 200 -11.07 -14.27 15.46
N ALA A 201 -12.39 -14.16 15.53
CA ALA A 201 -13.28 -15.19 15.00
C ALA A 201 -13.28 -15.14 13.47
N PHE A 202 -13.33 -13.94 12.90
CA PHE A 202 -13.24 -13.74 11.45
C PHE A 202 -11.88 -14.17 10.91
N ALA A 203 -10.78 -13.82 11.60
CA ALA A 203 -9.43 -14.20 11.20
C ALA A 203 -9.28 -15.74 11.14
N ARG A 204 -9.77 -16.47 12.17
CA ARG A 204 -9.76 -17.94 12.17
C ARG A 204 -10.60 -18.52 11.03
N ALA A 205 -11.76 -17.96 10.75
CA ALA A 205 -12.59 -18.40 9.62
C ALA A 205 -11.92 -18.14 8.26
N ALA A 206 -11.03 -17.15 8.18
CA ALA A 206 -10.20 -16.87 7.02
C ALA A 206 -8.88 -17.68 6.94
N GLY A 207 -8.62 -18.56 7.93
CA GLY A 207 -7.45 -19.44 7.97
C GLY A 207 -6.23 -18.88 8.69
N PHE A 208 -6.40 -17.83 9.50
CA PHE A 208 -5.34 -17.24 10.33
C PHE A 208 -5.61 -17.50 11.82
N ASP A 209 -4.59 -17.80 12.61
CA ASP A 209 -4.75 -18.06 14.04
C ASP A 209 -5.24 -16.85 14.82
N ARG A 210 -4.96 -15.65 14.33
CA ARG A 210 -5.30 -14.34 14.92
C ARG A 210 -5.35 -13.25 13.85
N PRO A 211 -5.91 -12.06 14.16
CA PRO A 211 -5.91 -10.92 13.24
C PRO A 211 -4.51 -10.61 12.73
N ILE A 212 -4.41 -10.34 11.43
CA ILE A 212 -3.16 -9.97 10.75
C ILE A 212 -3.11 -8.45 10.53
N LEU A 213 -1.92 -7.92 10.30
CA LEU A 213 -1.74 -6.53 9.92
C LEU A 213 -2.22 -6.30 8.48
N HIS A 214 -2.74 -5.12 8.20
CA HIS A 214 -3.11 -4.70 6.84
C HIS A 214 -1.88 -4.73 5.92
N GLY A 215 -2.06 -5.21 4.69
CA GLY A 215 -0.98 -5.17 3.70
C GLY A 215 -0.46 -3.75 3.47
N LEU A 216 -1.37 -2.78 3.34
CA LEU A 216 -1.01 -1.36 3.20
C LEU A 216 -0.33 -0.76 4.44
N ALA A 217 -0.52 -1.33 5.64
CA ALA A 217 0.28 -0.94 6.80
C ALA A 217 1.74 -1.40 6.65
N SER A 218 1.96 -2.65 6.22
CA SER A 218 3.32 -3.15 5.92
C SER A 218 3.99 -2.32 4.81
N TYR A 219 3.24 -1.92 3.79
CA TYR A 219 3.67 -1.01 2.74
C TYR A 219 4.10 0.36 3.31
N GLY A 220 3.27 0.96 4.16
CA GLY A 220 3.56 2.24 4.80
C GLY A 220 4.75 2.16 5.78
N ILE A 221 4.90 1.04 6.50
CA ILE A 221 6.05 0.79 7.39
C ILE A 221 7.36 0.75 6.58
N VAL A 222 7.36 0.07 5.41
CA VAL A 222 8.53 0.09 4.51
C VAL A 222 8.80 1.49 3.98
N CYS A 223 7.76 2.24 3.57
CA CYS A 223 7.91 3.63 3.16
C CYS A 223 8.58 4.47 4.26
N LYS A 224 8.09 4.40 5.49
CA LYS A 224 8.68 5.09 6.65
C LYS A 224 10.13 4.66 6.89
N ALA A 225 10.40 3.35 6.88
CA ALA A 225 11.74 2.83 7.12
C ALA A 225 12.75 3.33 6.09
N LEU A 226 12.36 3.44 4.81
CA LEU A 226 13.21 4.01 3.76
C LEU A 226 13.49 5.50 3.99
N VAL A 227 12.45 6.27 4.34
CA VAL A 227 12.58 7.70 4.61
C VAL A 227 13.53 7.95 5.79
N ASP A 228 13.31 7.28 6.92
CA ASP A 228 14.10 7.48 8.13
C ASP A 228 15.51 6.92 8.00
N GLY A 229 15.64 5.72 7.44
CA GLY A 229 16.92 5.00 7.43
C GLY A 229 17.86 5.33 6.27
N LEU A 230 17.36 5.90 5.18
CA LEU A 230 18.13 6.13 3.96
C LEU A 230 18.06 7.57 3.43
N LEU A 231 17.06 8.36 3.83
CA LEU A 231 16.78 9.68 3.27
C LEU A 231 16.82 10.79 4.32
N ASP A 232 17.40 10.51 5.49
CA ASP A 232 17.57 11.48 6.59
C ASP A 232 16.24 12.14 7.04
N GLY A 233 15.11 11.41 6.92
CA GLY A 233 13.78 11.89 7.25
C GLY A 233 13.13 12.77 6.16
N ASP A 234 13.78 12.97 5.03
CA ASP A 234 13.24 13.78 3.93
C ASP A 234 12.24 12.95 3.10
N VAL A 235 10.97 13.15 3.42
CA VAL A 235 9.84 12.47 2.73
C VAL A 235 9.77 12.80 1.24
N THR A 236 10.35 13.93 0.79
CA THR A 236 10.26 14.39 -0.60
C THR A 236 11.17 13.62 -1.54
N ARG A 237 12.16 12.92 -0.99
CA ARG A 237 13.13 12.15 -1.76
C ARG A 237 12.65 10.76 -2.16
N LEU A 238 11.56 10.25 -1.60
CA LEU A 238 10.94 8.98 -2.00
C LEU A 238 9.80 9.26 -2.99
N THR A 239 10.05 9.08 -4.27
CA THR A 239 9.09 9.42 -5.34
C THR A 239 8.33 8.22 -5.90
N GLY A 240 8.78 7.00 -5.64
CA GLY A 240 8.10 5.79 -6.09
C GLY A 240 8.27 4.63 -5.12
N LEU A 241 7.21 3.82 -4.97
CA LEU A 241 7.25 2.58 -4.21
C LEU A 241 6.28 1.57 -4.80
N THR A 242 6.78 0.41 -5.21
CA THR A 242 5.96 -0.68 -5.75
C THR A 242 6.27 -1.96 -4.99
N VAL A 243 5.23 -2.73 -4.63
CA VAL A 243 5.38 -4.01 -3.94
C VAL A 243 4.35 -5.04 -4.42
N ARG A 244 4.67 -6.31 -4.20
CA ARG A 244 3.71 -7.42 -4.20
C ARG A 244 3.57 -7.96 -2.77
N PHE A 245 2.33 -8.14 -2.33
CA PHE A 245 2.04 -8.76 -1.03
C PHE A 245 2.23 -10.27 -1.12
N ALA A 246 3.16 -10.81 -0.34
CA ALA A 246 3.56 -12.21 -0.41
C ALA A 246 3.08 -13.04 0.80
N GLY A 247 2.92 -12.40 1.95
CA GLY A 247 2.47 -13.07 3.16
C GLY A 247 1.99 -12.10 4.24
N PRO A 248 1.34 -12.61 5.28
CA PRO A 248 0.84 -11.79 6.37
C PRO A 248 1.98 -11.33 7.29
N LEU A 249 1.80 -10.19 7.95
CA LEU A 249 2.52 -9.80 9.16
C LEU A 249 1.52 -9.77 10.32
N VAL A 250 1.92 -10.27 11.49
CA VAL A 250 1.04 -10.27 12.66
C VAL A 250 1.43 -9.11 13.57
N PRO A 251 0.46 -8.33 14.10
CA PRO A 251 0.76 -7.26 15.04
C PRO A 251 1.63 -7.75 16.22
N GLY A 252 2.74 -7.05 16.47
CA GLY A 252 3.77 -7.43 17.43
C GLY A 252 4.98 -8.13 16.85
N GLU A 253 4.94 -8.57 15.58
CA GLU A 253 6.11 -9.04 14.84
C GLU A 253 6.89 -7.86 14.23
N SER A 254 8.13 -8.11 13.84
CA SER A 254 8.99 -7.14 13.16
C SER A 254 8.97 -7.35 11.65
N LEU A 255 9.24 -6.28 10.91
CA LEU A 255 9.45 -6.29 9.47
C LEU A 255 10.88 -5.89 9.16
N ALA A 256 11.68 -6.81 8.61
CA ALA A 256 13.03 -6.54 8.14
C ALA A 256 13.01 -6.29 6.64
N THR A 257 13.42 -5.10 6.23
CA THR A 257 13.48 -4.67 4.83
C THR A 257 14.94 -4.69 4.37
N SER A 258 15.29 -5.63 3.52
CA SER A 258 16.56 -5.68 2.81
C SER A 258 16.51 -4.73 1.61
N VAL A 259 17.56 -3.94 1.44
CA VAL A 259 17.67 -2.92 0.40
C VAL A 259 18.92 -3.17 -0.42
N TRP A 260 18.78 -3.20 -1.73
CA TRP A 260 19.87 -3.21 -2.71
C TRP A 260 19.76 -1.96 -3.57
N ARG A 261 20.84 -1.18 -3.60
CA ARG A 261 20.93 0.02 -4.44
C ARG A 261 21.36 -0.37 -5.85
N GLU A 262 20.67 0.12 -6.86
CA GLU A 262 21.14 0.10 -8.24
C GLU A 262 22.00 1.35 -8.53
N GLU A 263 22.69 1.36 -9.65
CA GLU A 263 23.45 2.54 -10.08
C GLU A 263 22.50 3.74 -10.26
N PRO A 264 22.88 4.93 -9.81
CA PRO A 264 22.07 6.13 -10.04
C PRO A 264 21.85 6.38 -11.53
N ALA A 265 20.62 6.75 -11.88
CA ALA A 265 20.28 7.17 -13.23
C ALA A 265 20.79 8.58 -13.53
N GLY A 266 20.98 8.89 -14.81
CA GLY A 266 21.50 10.19 -15.24
C GLY A 266 20.59 11.40 -14.98
N ASP A 267 19.35 11.15 -14.55
CA ASP A 267 18.35 12.16 -14.18
C ASP A 267 18.32 12.50 -12.68
N GLY A 268 19.26 11.97 -11.90
CA GLY A 268 19.37 12.19 -10.45
C GLY A 268 18.48 11.26 -9.62
N THR A 269 17.82 10.28 -10.24
CA THR A 269 17.07 9.25 -9.52
C THR A 269 17.94 8.02 -9.26
N GLN A 270 17.60 7.27 -8.23
CA GLN A 270 18.17 5.96 -7.94
C GLN A 270 17.06 4.96 -7.66
N ARG A 271 17.14 3.80 -8.32
CA ARG A 271 16.25 2.68 -8.03
C ARG A 271 16.82 1.81 -6.91
N LEU A 272 15.95 1.44 -5.99
CA LEU A 272 16.23 0.47 -4.93
C LEU A 272 15.42 -0.80 -5.20
N VAL A 273 16.06 -1.96 -5.09
CA VAL A 273 15.37 -3.26 -5.04
C VAL A 273 15.15 -3.60 -3.57
N LEU A 274 13.97 -4.10 -3.23
CA LEU A 274 13.57 -4.33 -1.85
C LEU A 274 13.02 -5.75 -1.68
N HIS A 275 13.23 -6.27 -0.47
CA HIS A 275 12.56 -7.47 0.03
C HIS A 275 12.24 -7.27 1.51
N ALA A 276 11.01 -7.48 1.92
CA ALA A 276 10.64 -7.37 3.32
C ALA A 276 10.08 -8.69 3.84
N GLY A 277 10.63 -9.16 4.95
CA GLY A 277 10.27 -10.42 5.60
C GLY A 277 10.14 -10.29 7.11
N CYS A 278 9.58 -11.31 7.75
CA CYS A 278 9.37 -11.38 9.19
C CYS A 278 10.52 -12.17 9.84
N PRO A 279 11.42 -11.53 10.62
CA PRO A 279 12.53 -12.23 11.29
C PRO A 279 12.07 -13.34 12.25
N GLU A 280 10.99 -13.11 12.98
CA GLU A 280 10.44 -14.08 13.96
C GLU A 280 9.90 -15.36 13.29
N ARG A 281 9.75 -15.35 11.95
CA ARG A 281 9.31 -16.48 11.14
C ARG A 281 10.34 -16.83 10.07
N ASP A 282 11.62 -16.91 10.46
CA ASP A 282 12.74 -17.30 9.60
C ASP A 282 12.84 -16.49 8.30
N GLY A 283 12.50 -15.18 8.37
CA GLY A 283 12.51 -14.30 7.21
C GLY A 283 11.36 -14.54 6.22
N SER A 284 10.29 -15.21 6.63
CA SER A 284 9.12 -15.46 5.77
C SER A 284 8.71 -14.19 5.04
N PRO A 285 8.57 -14.21 3.70
CA PRO A 285 8.34 -13.02 2.90
C PRO A 285 6.99 -12.38 3.22
N VAL A 286 6.99 -11.07 3.39
CA VAL A 286 5.80 -10.20 3.56
C VAL A 286 5.59 -9.37 2.30
N LEU A 287 6.64 -8.71 1.81
CA LEU A 287 6.63 -7.94 0.55
C LEU A 287 7.75 -8.42 -0.36
N THR A 288 7.42 -8.68 -1.61
CA THR A 288 8.34 -9.11 -2.68
C THR A 288 8.13 -8.30 -3.94
N HIS A 289 8.93 -8.53 -5.00
CA HIS A 289 8.85 -7.77 -6.26
C HIS A 289 8.82 -6.27 -5.96
N ALA A 290 9.59 -5.88 -4.94
CA ALA A 290 9.47 -4.55 -4.38
C ALA A 290 10.59 -3.66 -4.89
N THR A 291 10.24 -2.44 -5.26
CA THR A 291 11.19 -1.42 -5.72
C THR A 291 10.78 -0.06 -5.19
N ALA A 292 11.77 0.78 -4.93
CA ALA A 292 11.54 2.19 -4.65
C ALA A 292 12.36 3.05 -5.61
N THR A 293 11.87 4.26 -5.88
CA THR A 293 12.61 5.31 -6.59
C THR A 293 12.87 6.44 -5.62
N VAL A 294 14.14 6.83 -5.51
CA VAL A 294 14.56 7.94 -4.65
C VAL A 294 15.33 8.97 -5.46
N THR A 295 15.29 10.22 -5.03
CA THR A 295 16.11 11.30 -5.57
C THR A 295 17.34 11.53 -4.69
N ALA A 296 18.40 12.09 -5.29
CA ALA A 296 19.67 12.39 -4.59
C ALA A 296 19.52 13.41 -3.45
#